data_1c7527dc3141a8604e669e1b9c5475ee
#
_entry.id   1c7527dc3141a8604e669e1b9c5475ee
#
_cell.length_a   1.000
_cell.length_b   1.000
_cell.length_c   1.000
_cell.angle_alpha   90.00
_cell.angle_beta   90.00
_cell.angle_gamma   90.00
#
_symmetry.space_group_name_H-M   'P 1'
#
loop_
_entity.id
_entity.type
_entity.pdbx_description
1 polymer ?
#
loop_
_entity_poly.entity_id
_entity_poly.type
_entity_poly.pdbx_seq_one_letter_code
_entity_poly.pdbx_strand_id
1 'polypeptide(L)'
;MPKSWYKSNKPHLFCPGCGHGMVLKALGEAIDELGIQSKAVFGCDIGCSLLAWNFLDVDSTQTHHGRTTPVMVGIKRSRPELITIAYMGDGGGYAIGSQHTVNAAIRNEKITVILVNNTNYGMTGGQMAPTTLPGQITETTPFGRDPEETGYPTRGPEMVAAIASEGAYVARGTVANFRQLKGFIKKALENQIAGRGFSFVEALSVCPTNWRTNARDTWAFLEDKMTQYFPVGEFKVPQVKEE
;
A
#
# COMPACT_ATOMS: atom_id res chain seq x y z
N MET A 1 15.91 -0.27 14.68
CA MET A 1 14.45 -0.06 14.56
C MET A 1 14.23 1.41 14.30
N PRO A 2 13.23 1.79 13.46
CA PRO A 2 12.87 3.19 13.24
C PRO A 2 12.56 3.90 14.56
N LYS A 3 12.91 5.19 14.66
CA LYS A 3 12.59 6.02 15.84
C LYS A 3 11.09 6.31 15.92
N SER A 4 10.45 6.43 14.75
CA SER A 4 9.00 6.62 14.57
C SER A 4 8.16 5.39 14.92
N TRP A 5 8.77 4.28 15.34
CA TRP A 5 8.01 3.15 15.83
C TRP A 5 7.51 3.40 17.25
N TYR A 6 6.26 3.02 17.46
CA TYR A 6 5.65 3.13 18.78
C TYR A 6 6.43 2.29 19.81
N LYS A 7 6.89 2.96 20.86
CA LYS A 7 7.61 2.31 21.98
C LYS A 7 6.63 1.54 22.88
N SER A 8 5.97 0.55 22.31
CA SER A 8 5.08 -0.34 23.06
C SER A 8 5.82 -1.64 23.36
N ASN A 9 5.77 -2.10 24.60
CA ASN A 9 6.22 -3.45 24.98
C ASN A 9 5.28 -4.54 24.47
N LYS A 10 4.26 -4.17 23.72
CA LYS A 10 3.27 -5.11 23.16
C LYS A 10 3.74 -5.56 21.77
N PRO A 11 3.66 -6.88 21.47
CA PRO A 11 3.90 -7.36 20.13
C PRO A 11 2.85 -6.77 19.17
N HIS A 12 3.24 -6.59 17.90
CA HIS A 12 2.27 -6.21 16.86
C HIS A 12 1.20 -7.30 16.65
N LEU A 13 0.05 -6.92 16.13
CA LEU A 13 -1.11 -7.79 15.98
C LEU A 13 -1.13 -8.60 14.66
N PHE A 14 -0.13 -8.42 13.79
CA PHE A 14 -0.04 -9.16 12.53
C PHE A 14 0.35 -10.63 12.76
N CYS A 15 -0.12 -11.49 11.87
CA CYS A 15 0.24 -12.91 11.86
C CYS A 15 1.76 -13.12 11.75
N PRO A 16 2.31 -14.23 12.28
CA PRO A 16 3.71 -14.58 12.06
C PRO A 16 4.03 -14.67 10.56
N GLY A 17 5.11 -14.01 10.13
CA GLY A 17 5.54 -13.97 8.73
C GLY A 17 4.72 -13.05 7.82
N CYS A 18 3.74 -12.31 8.33
CA CYS A 18 2.98 -11.35 7.55
C CYS A 18 3.85 -10.20 7.03
N GLY A 19 3.72 -9.87 5.73
CA GLY A 19 4.54 -8.83 5.10
C GLY A 19 4.21 -7.40 5.52
N HIS A 20 3.06 -7.13 6.16
CA HIS A 20 2.72 -5.79 6.66
C HIS A 20 3.80 -5.21 7.58
N GLY A 21 4.42 -6.03 8.44
CA GLY A 21 5.50 -5.57 9.33
C GLY A 21 6.71 -5.02 8.56
N MET A 22 7.04 -5.62 7.41
CA MET A 22 8.14 -5.15 6.56
C MET A 22 7.80 -3.84 5.85
N VAL A 23 6.56 -3.70 5.36
CA VAL A 23 6.09 -2.45 4.73
C VAL A 23 6.09 -1.31 5.74
N LEU A 24 5.59 -1.54 6.96
CA LEU A 24 5.58 -0.55 8.03
C LEU A 24 7.00 -0.19 8.51
N LYS A 25 7.92 -1.17 8.52
CA LYS A 25 9.33 -0.88 8.80
C LYS A 25 9.92 0.03 7.73
N ALA A 26 9.66 -0.24 6.45
CA ALA A 26 10.13 0.60 5.35
C ALA A 26 9.57 2.03 5.44
N LEU A 27 8.28 2.17 5.77
CA LEU A 27 7.63 3.45 5.98
C LEU A 27 8.21 4.21 7.18
N GLY A 28 8.37 3.55 8.33
CA GLY A 28 8.96 4.17 9.52
C GLY A 28 10.40 4.64 9.29
N GLU A 29 11.24 3.85 8.61
CA GLU A 29 12.59 4.27 8.24
C GLU A 29 12.57 5.47 7.28
N ALA A 30 11.63 5.52 6.32
CA ALA A 30 11.49 6.66 5.43
C ALA A 30 11.04 7.94 6.16
N ILE A 31 10.09 7.82 7.11
CA ILE A 31 9.65 8.93 7.97
C ILE A 31 10.82 9.48 8.79
N ASP A 32 11.64 8.60 9.39
CA ASP A 32 12.81 8.98 10.18
C ASP A 32 13.88 9.68 9.33
N GLU A 33 14.21 9.11 8.16
CA GLU A 33 15.21 9.66 7.24
C GLU A 33 14.82 11.05 6.71
N LEU A 34 13.52 11.30 6.55
CA LEU A 34 13.00 12.58 6.08
C LEU A 34 12.73 13.58 7.22
N GLY A 35 12.81 13.14 8.49
CA GLY A 35 12.57 13.98 9.65
C GLY A 35 11.13 14.51 9.76
N ILE A 36 10.15 13.79 9.25
CA ILE A 36 8.76 14.26 9.13
C ILE A 36 7.81 13.70 10.19
N GLN A 37 8.30 13.00 11.21
CA GLN A 37 7.48 12.35 12.24
C GLN A 37 6.42 13.28 12.85
N SER A 38 6.80 14.51 13.21
CA SER A 38 5.90 15.49 13.84
C SER A 38 4.84 16.10 12.90
N LYS A 39 4.94 15.84 11.59
CA LYS A 39 4.00 16.33 10.56
C LYS A 39 3.25 15.18 9.89
N ALA A 40 3.64 13.94 10.15
CA ALA A 40 3.03 12.77 9.53
C ALA A 40 1.67 12.45 10.17
N VAL A 41 0.65 12.26 9.32
CA VAL A 41 -0.66 11.73 9.72
C VAL A 41 -0.91 10.45 8.96
N PHE A 42 -1.15 9.38 9.70
CA PHE A 42 -1.27 8.02 9.19
C PHE A 42 -2.72 7.53 9.26
N GLY A 43 -3.35 7.35 8.11
CA GLY A 43 -4.70 6.81 8.00
C GLY A 43 -4.66 5.31 7.73
N CYS A 44 -5.38 4.54 8.55
CA CYS A 44 -5.51 3.09 8.40
C CYS A 44 -6.89 2.72 7.84
N ASP A 45 -6.88 1.94 6.76
CA ASP A 45 -8.09 1.33 6.22
C ASP A 45 -8.53 0.10 7.04
N ILE A 46 -9.78 -0.31 6.90
CA ILE A 46 -10.28 -1.56 7.48
C ILE A 46 -9.68 -2.75 6.73
N GLY A 47 -9.49 -3.85 7.44
CA GLY A 47 -8.77 -5.05 7.01
C GLY A 47 -7.49 -5.23 7.81
N CYS A 48 -6.52 -6.01 7.32
CA CYS A 48 -5.25 -6.19 8.01
C CYS A 48 -4.48 -4.88 8.21
N SER A 49 -4.65 -3.89 7.33
CA SER A 49 -4.07 -2.56 7.47
C SER A 49 -4.51 -1.83 8.75
N LEU A 50 -5.70 -2.12 9.29
CA LEU A 50 -6.17 -1.56 10.56
C LEU A 50 -5.24 -1.89 11.73
N LEU A 51 -4.60 -3.06 11.72
CA LEU A 51 -3.69 -3.48 12.79
C LEU A 51 -2.41 -2.63 12.87
N ALA A 52 -2.22 -1.73 11.91
CA ALA A 52 -1.09 -0.80 11.87
C ALA A 52 -1.30 0.47 12.70
N TRP A 53 -2.52 0.75 13.19
CA TRP A 53 -2.90 2.03 13.79
C TRP A 53 -2.04 2.46 14.99
N ASN A 54 -1.50 1.50 15.74
CA ASN A 54 -0.63 1.75 16.89
C ASN A 54 0.83 1.32 16.64
N PHE A 55 1.23 1.16 15.38
CA PHE A 55 2.55 0.67 15.02
C PHE A 55 3.58 1.79 14.91
N LEU A 56 3.15 2.95 14.46
CA LEU A 56 3.97 4.14 14.27
C LEU A 56 3.63 5.20 15.33
N ASP A 57 4.65 5.86 15.85
CA ASP A 57 4.53 6.99 16.77
C ASP A 57 4.31 8.29 15.97
N VAL A 58 3.16 8.38 15.34
CA VAL A 58 2.67 9.53 14.55
C VAL A 58 1.17 9.69 14.82
N ASP A 59 0.61 10.84 14.50
CA ASP A 59 -0.84 11.03 14.54
C ASP A 59 -1.51 10.03 13.60
N SER A 60 -2.53 9.32 14.09
CA SER A 60 -3.19 8.28 13.31
C SER A 60 -4.71 8.37 13.40
N THR A 61 -5.38 7.95 12.33
CA THR A 61 -6.83 7.81 12.27
C THR A 61 -7.21 6.49 11.62
N GLN A 62 -8.27 5.88 12.13
CA GLN A 62 -8.93 4.74 11.50
C GLN A 62 -10.09 5.25 10.66
N THR A 63 -10.31 4.64 9.51
CA THR A 63 -11.36 5.04 8.58
C THR A 63 -12.26 3.85 8.26
N HIS A 64 -13.43 4.12 7.69
CA HIS A 64 -14.24 3.03 7.12
C HIS A 64 -13.55 2.41 5.91
N HIS A 65 -13.85 1.13 5.64
CA HIS A 65 -13.25 0.36 4.56
C HIS A 65 -13.33 1.07 3.20
N GLY A 66 -12.17 1.23 2.58
CA GLY A 66 -11.99 1.94 1.31
C GLY A 66 -12.17 3.47 1.39
N ARG A 67 -12.22 4.06 2.60
CA ARG A 67 -12.42 5.50 2.79
C ARG A 67 -11.17 6.25 3.26
N THR A 68 -10.05 5.55 3.37
CA THR A 68 -8.80 6.17 3.84
C THR A 68 -8.33 7.28 2.91
N THR A 69 -8.32 7.04 1.60
CA THR A 69 -7.91 8.04 0.62
C THR A 69 -8.67 9.36 0.75
N PRO A 70 -10.03 9.41 0.72
CA PRO A 70 -10.74 10.69 0.81
C PRO A 70 -10.62 11.34 2.19
N VAL A 71 -10.48 10.58 3.27
CA VAL A 71 -10.23 11.16 4.60
C VAL A 71 -8.86 11.85 4.63
N MET A 72 -7.82 11.22 4.09
CA MET A 72 -6.48 11.83 3.99
C MET A 72 -6.47 13.07 3.08
N VAL A 73 -7.24 13.07 2.00
CA VAL A 73 -7.44 14.26 1.16
C VAL A 73 -8.09 15.38 1.98
N GLY A 74 -9.12 15.09 2.76
CA GLY A 74 -9.79 16.07 3.63
C GLY A 74 -8.83 16.69 4.64
N ILE A 75 -8.04 15.86 5.34
CA ILE A 75 -7.03 16.31 6.30
C ILE A 75 -5.98 17.18 5.60
N LYS A 76 -5.45 16.74 4.45
CA LYS A 76 -4.44 17.50 3.70
C LYS A 76 -4.95 18.86 3.23
N ARG A 77 -6.20 18.93 2.79
CA ARG A 77 -6.81 20.20 2.36
C ARG A 77 -7.08 21.17 3.52
N SER A 78 -7.43 20.62 4.69
CA SER A 78 -7.68 21.42 5.91
C SER A 78 -6.37 21.88 6.58
N ARG A 79 -5.32 21.06 6.48
CA ARG A 79 -3.99 21.30 7.07
C ARG A 79 -2.90 20.97 6.03
N PRO A 80 -2.63 21.91 5.10
CA PRO A 80 -1.71 21.69 3.96
C PRO A 80 -0.26 21.36 4.37
N GLU A 81 0.16 21.77 5.56
CA GLU A 81 1.49 21.51 6.11
C GLU A 81 1.73 20.06 6.54
N LEU A 82 0.66 19.29 6.76
CA LEU A 82 0.76 17.89 7.19
C LEU A 82 1.15 16.97 6.03
N ILE A 83 1.84 15.90 6.36
CA ILE A 83 2.18 14.82 5.43
C ILE A 83 1.22 13.68 5.67
N THR A 84 0.25 13.52 4.77
CA THR A 84 -0.84 12.56 4.93
C THR A 84 -0.57 11.28 4.17
N ILE A 85 -0.67 10.16 4.86
CA ILE A 85 -0.35 8.82 4.37
C ILE A 85 -1.58 7.94 4.51
N ALA A 86 -2.15 7.50 3.38
CA ALA A 86 -3.23 6.52 3.34
C ALA A 86 -2.64 5.12 3.24
N TYR A 87 -2.85 4.29 4.25
CA TYR A 87 -2.36 2.91 4.32
C TYR A 87 -3.53 1.94 4.20
N MET A 88 -3.52 1.10 3.18
CA MET A 88 -4.65 0.23 2.87
C MET A 88 -4.23 -1.09 2.22
N GLY A 89 -5.10 -2.07 2.26
CA GLY A 89 -4.95 -3.31 1.51
C GLY A 89 -5.49 -3.20 0.08
N ASP A 90 -5.24 -4.23 -0.72
CA ASP A 90 -5.71 -4.34 -2.10
C ASP A 90 -7.24 -4.32 -2.22
N GLY A 91 -7.95 -4.98 -1.32
CA GLY A 91 -9.41 -4.92 -1.25
C GLY A 91 -9.94 -3.51 -0.95
N GLY A 92 -9.28 -2.79 -0.04
CA GLY A 92 -9.63 -1.41 0.28
C GLY A 92 -9.37 -0.44 -0.86
N GLY A 93 -8.24 -0.56 -1.53
CA GLY A 93 -7.81 0.39 -2.56
C GLY A 93 -8.34 0.11 -3.96
N TYR A 94 -8.56 -1.17 -4.31
CA TYR A 94 -8.96 -1.58 -5.67
C TYR A 94 -10.38 -2.11 -5.78
N ALA A 95 -11.04 -2.42 -4.66
CA ALA A 95 -12.46 -2.77 -4.66
C ALA A 95 -13.29 -1.60 -4.14
N ILE A 96 -13.67 -1.62 -2.86
CA ILE A 96 -14.62 -0.67 -2.28
C ILE A 96 -14.15 0.79 -2.31
N GLY A 97 -12.83 1.04 -2.34
CA GLY A 97 -12.24 2.38 -2.41
C GLY A 97 -11.66 2.75 -3.78
N SER A 98 -11.84 1.94 -4.82
CA SER A 98 -11.24 2.14 -6.13
C SER A 98 -11.53 3.53 -6.72
N GLN A 99 -12.79 3.97 -6.66
CA GLN A 99 -13.20 5.30 -7.12
C GLN A 99 -12.47 6.44 -6.40
N HIS A 100 -12.16 6.28 -5.11
CA HIS A 100 -11.45 7.30 -4.34
C HIS A 100 -9.97 7.38 -4.72
N THR A 101 -9.35 6.23 -4.95
CA THR A 101 -7.96 6.15 -5.45
C THR A 101 -7.85 6.79 -6.84
N VAL A 102 -8.76 6.43 -7.75
CA VAL A 102 -8.85 6.99 -9.11
C VAL A 102 -9.04 8.51 -9.08
N ASN A 103 -10.04 8.99 -8.34
CA ASN A 103 -10.32 10.43 -8.28
C ASN A 103 -9.20 11.23 -7.60
N ALA A 104 -8.53 10.68 -6.58
CA ALA A 104 -7.38 11.34 -5.95
C ALA A 104 -6.21 11.48 -6.95
N ALA A 105 -5.96 10.46 -7.77
CA ALA A 105 -4.94 10.50 -8.81
C ALA A 105 -5.27 11.52 -9.92
N ILE A 106 -6.50 11.51 -10.45
CA ILE A 106 -6.96 12.47 -11.48
C ILE A 106 -6.85 13.91 -10.98
N ARG A 107 -7.24 14.17 -9.72
CA ARG A 107 -7.23 15.49 -9.11
C ARG A 107 -5.85 15.92 -8.63
N ASN A 108 -4.85 15.06 -8.78
CA ASN A 108 -3.48 15.28 -8.30
C ASN A 108 -3.43 15.68 -6.82
N GLU A 109 -4.21 15.01 -5.97
CA GLU A 109 -4.26 15.30 -4.54
C GLU A 109 -2.90 15.07 -3.90
N LYS A 110 -2.41 16.03 -3.13
CA LYS A 110 -1.06 16.00 -2.55
C LYS A 110 -0.97 15.10 -1.32
N ILE A 111 -1.26 13.82 -1.51
CA ILE A 111 -1.21 12.77 -0.49
C ILE A 111 -0.35 11.60 -0.97
N THR A 112 0.06 10.75 -0.03
CA THR A 112 0.75 9.49 -0.35
C THR A 112 -0.16 8.31 0.00
N VAL A 113 -0.42 7.45 -0.98
CA VAL A 113 -1.12 6.17 -0.79
C VAL A 113 -0.09 5.05 -0.79
N ILE A 114 -0.11 4.23 0.27
CA ILE A 114 0.65 2.98 0.36
C ILE A 114 -0.35 1.84 0.41
N LEU A 115 -0.37 1.06 -0.65
CA LEU A 115 -1.27 -0.07 -0.81
C LEU A 115 -0.51 -1.38 -0.68
N VAL A 116 -0.96 -2.22 0.25
CA VAL A 116 -0.38 -3.56 0.46
C VAL A 116 -1.17 -4.57 -0.34
N ASN A 117 -0.52 -5.16 -1.34
CA ASN A 117 -1.08 -6.20 -2.19
C ASN A 117 -0.60 -7.58 -1.72
N ASN A 118 -1.48 -8.34 -1.11
CA ASN A 118 -1.25 -9.72 -0.69
C ASN A 118 -2.19 -10.72 -1.38
N THR A 119 -2.82 -10.31 -2.47
CA THR A 119 -3.68 -11.11 -3.36
C THR A 119 -4.90 -11.76 -2.70
N ASN A 120 -5.33 -11.29 -1.52
CA ASN A 120 -6.53 -11.78 -0.86
C ASN A 120 -7.09 -10.78 0.18
N TYR A 121 -8.35 -10.98 0.59
CA TYR A 121 -8.91 -10.33 1.78
C TYR A 121 -8.40 -11.04 3.04
N GLY A 122 -7.28 -10.56 3.60
CA GLY A 122 -6.60 -11.25 4.70
C GLY A 122 -7.38 -11.29 6.01
N MET A 123 -8.00 -10.17 6.42
CA MET A 123 -8.67 -10.05 7.73
C MET A 123 -9.88 -10.97 7.86
N THR A 124 -10.62 -11.19 6.78
CA THR A 124 -11.87 -11.95 6.77
C THR A 124 -11.69 -13.43 6.50
N GLY A 125 -10.46 -13.89 6.29
CA GLY A 125 -10.15 -15.32 6.18
C GLY A 125 -9.68 -15.78 4.79
N GLY A 126 -9.33 -14.86 3.87
CA GLY A 126 -8.66 -15.23 2.62
C GLY A 126 -9.58 -15.38 1.41
N GLN A 127 -10.60 -14.56 1.28
CA GLN A 127 -11.44 -14.51 0.08
C GLN A 127 -10.69 -13.90 -1.10
N MET A 128 -11.18 -14.14 -2.30
CA MET A 128 -10.66 -13.53 -3.53
C MET A 128 -10.73 -12.01 -3.46
N ALA A 129 -9.60 -11.35 -3.71
CA ALA A 129 -9.46 -9.91 -3.83
C ALA A 129 -9.32 -9.48 -5.30
N PRO A 130 -9.41 -8.19 -5.61
CA PRO A 130 -9.19 -7.71 -6.99
C PRO A 130 -7.85 -8.13 -7.58
N THR A 131 -6.84 -8.37 -6.75
CA THR A 131 -5.47 -8.72 -7.13
C THR A 131 -5.15 -10.21 -7.09
N THR A 132 -6.09 -11.07 -6.68
CA THR A 132 -5.90 -12.52 -6.68
C THR A 132 -5.50 -13.02 -8.06
N LEU A 133 -4.42 -13.81 -8.16
CA LEU A 133 -3.87 -14.27 -9.43
C LEU A 133 -4.76 -15.31 -10.12
N PRO A 134 -4.70 -15.45 -11.46
CA PRO A 134 -5.33 -16.55 -12.17
C PRO A 134 -4.87 -17.90 -11.61
N GLY A 135 -5.80 -18.82 -11.38
CA GLY A 135 -5.54 -20.11 -10.78
C GLY A 135 -5.22 -20.11 -9.27
N GLN A 136 -5.14 -18.93 -8.64
CA GLN A 136 -4.90 -18.86 -7.19
C GLN A 136 -6.12 -19.33 -6.41
N ILE A 137 -5.91 -20.29 -5.51
CA ILE A 137 -6.94 -20.82 -4.59
C ILE A 137 -7.14 -19.84 -3.44
N THR A 138 -8.40 -19.51 -3.16
CA THR A 138 -8.86 -18.71 -2.02
C THR A 138 -10.12 -19.33 -1.42
N GLU A 139 -10.63 -18.80 -0.31
CA GLU A 139 -11.88 -19.27 0.29
C GLU A 139 -13.10 -19.17 -0.65
N THR A 140 -13.09 -18.22 -1.58
CA THR A 140 -14.18 -18.02 -2.55
C THR A 140 -13.83 -18.47 -3.96
N THR A 141 -12.62 -18.96 -4.19
CA THR A 141 -12.16 -19.59 -5.44
C THR A 141 -11.48 -20.93 -5.13
N PRO A 142 -12.21 -21.94 -4.64
CA PRO A 142 -11.63 -23.19 -4.15
C PRO A 142 -10.97 -24.03 -5.25
N PHE A 143 -11.33 -23.82 -6.50
CA PHE A 143 -10.74 -24.48 -7.67
C PHE A 143 -9.72 -23.59 -8.42
N GLY A 144 -9.38 -22.44 -7.84
CA GLY A 144 -8.55 -21.40 -8.47
C GLY A 144 -9.41 -20.31 -9.11
N ARG A 145 -8.86 -19.06 -9.13
CA ARG A 145 -9.52 -17.96 -9.81
C ARG A 145 -9.57 -18.20 -11.33
N ASP A 146 -10.76 -18.19 -11.88
CA ASP A 146 -10.98 -18.16 -13.32
C ASP A 146 -11.22 -16.70 -13.78
N PRO A 147 -10.35 -16.14 -14.62
CA PRO A 147 -10.52 -14.78 -15.15
C PRO A 147 -11.74 -14.63 -16.06
N GLU A 148 -12.19 -15.67 -16.73
CA GLU A 148 -13.37 -15.60 -17.60
C GLU A 148 -14.66 -15.42 -16.78
N GLU A 149 -14.69 -15.94 -15.54
CA GLU A 149 -15.83 -15.79 -14.65
C GLU A 149 -15.73 -14.52 -13.76
N THR A 150 -14.52 -14.18 -13.29
CA THR A 150 -14.32 -13.19 -12.22
C THR A 150 -13.48 -11.98 -12.64
N GLY A 151 -13.11 -11.90 -13.91
CA GLY A 151 -12.23 -10.86 -14.45
C GLY A 151 -10.76 -11.04 -14.05
N TYR A 152 -9.89 -10.31 -14.72
CA TYR A 152 -8.45 -10.35 -14.50
C TYR A 152 -8.02 -9.55 -13.26
N PRO A 153 -6.87 -9.90 -12.63
CA PRO A 153 -6.32 -9.16 -11.52
C PRO A 153 -6.06 -7.70 -11.84
N THR A 154 -6.43 -6.81 -10.93
CA THR A 154 -6.22 -5.36 -11.07
C THR A 154 -4.73 -5.02 -11.04
N ARG A 155 -4.25 -4.34 -12.07
CA ARG A 155 -2.91 -3.77 -12.17
C ARG A 155 -2.94 -2.31 -11.75
N GLY A 156 -2.88 -2.09 -10.44
CA GLY A 156 -3.14 -0.77 -9.86
C GLY A 156 -2.16 0.34 -10.27
N PRO A 157 -0.83 0.16 -10.13
CA PRO A 157 0.13 1.18 -10.54
C PRO A 157 0.02 1.55 -12.01
N GLU A 158 -0.21 0.59 -12.90
CA GLU A 158 -0.42 0.82 -14.32
C GLU A 158 -1.67 1.68 -14.56
N MET A 159 -2.77 1.34 -13.91
CA MET A 159 -4.02 2.11 -13.98
C MET A 159 -3.83 3.53 -13.44
N VAL A 160 -3.23 3.67 -12.26
CA VAL A 160 -2.99 4.98 -11.63
C VAL A 160 -2.04 5.83 -12.47
N ALA A 161 -0.96 5.26 -13.01
CA ALA A 161 -0.01 5.99 -13.85
C ALA A 161 -0.64 6.52 -15.13
N ALA A 162 -1.58 5.77 -15.71
CA ALA A 162 -2.28 6.16 -16.94
C ALA A 162 -3.20 7.39 -16.75
N ILE A 163 -3.78 7.56 -15.55
CA ILE A 163 -4.76 8.62 -15.27
C ILE A 163 -4.19 9.78 -14.44
N ALA A 164 -3.08 9.57 -13.74
CA ALA A 164 -2.48 10.59 -12.87
C ALA A 164 -1.79 11.69 -13.68
N SER A 165 -1.73 12.89 -13.12
CA SER A 165 -1.04 14.04 -13.72
C SER A 165 0.48 13.84 -13.78
N GLU A 166 1.19 14.74 -14.51
CA GLU A 166 2.65 14.70 -14.65
C GLU A 166 3.40 14.89 -13.33
N GLY A 167 2.81 15.55 -12.34
CA GLY A 167 3.38 15.72 -11.01
C GLY A 167 3.24 14.50 -10.09
N ALA A 168 2.60 13.44 -10.54
CA ALA A 168 2.40 12.25 -9.72
C ALA A 168 3.62 11.33 -9.69
N TYR A 169 3.79 10.61 -8.58
CA TYR A 169 4.75 9.53 -8.44
C TYR A 169 4.01 8.19 -8.25
N VAL A 170 4.31 7.21 -9.07
CA VAL A 170 3.67 5.89 -9.02
C VAL A 170 4.71 4.79 -9.12
N ALA A 171 4.71 3.87 -8.16
CA ALA A 171 5.66 2.75 -8.12
C ALA A 171 5.04 1.47 -7.56
N ARG A 172 5.64 0.33 -7.90
CA ARG A 172 5.40 -0.96 -7.26
C ARG A 172 6.72 -1.52 -6.75
N GLY A 173 6.76 -1.84 -5.46
CA GLY A 173 7.86 -2.55 -4.83
C GLY A 173 7.42 -3.90 -4.29
N THR A 174 8.36 -4.66 -3.73
CA THR A 174 8.10 -5.95 -3.08
C THR A 174 8.79 -6.04 -1.73
N VAL A 175 8.18 -6.72 -0.76
CA VAL A 175 8.82 -6.98 0.54
C VAL A 175 10.07 -7.88 0.39
N ALA A 176 10.20 -8.63 -0.71
CA ALA A 176 11.42 -9.40 -1.00
C ALA A 176 12.64 -8.50 -1.28
N ASN A 177 12.41 -7.28 -1.79
CA ASN A 177 13.48 -6.28 -1.94
C ASN A 177 13.19 -5.06 -1.05
N PHE A 178 13.44 -5.22 0.24
CA PHE A 178 13.18 -4.20 1.25
C PHE A 178 13.83 -2.84 0.94
N ARG A 179 15.07 -2.85 0.46
CA ARG A 179 15.80 -1.60 0.16
C ARG A 179 15.14 -0.81 -0.96
N GLN A 180 14.72 -1.49 -2.02
CA GLN A 180 14.02 -0.88 -3.15
C GLN A 180 12.65 -0.36 -2.73
N LEU A 181 11.87 -1.17 -2.01
CA LEU A 181 10.54 -0.76 -1.49
C LEU A 181 10.65 0.49 -0.61
N LYS A 182 11.61 0.53 0.32
CA LYS A 182 11.87 1.72 1.14
C LYS A 182 12.22 2.93 0.27
N GLY A 183 13.04 2.74 -0.76
CA GLY A 183 13.40 3.81 -1.70
C GLY A 183 12.17 4.40 -2.42
N PHE A 184 11.26 3.55 -2.88
CA PHE A 184 10.02 4.01 -3.52
C PHE A 184 9.09 4.73 -2.54
N ILE A 185 8.94 4.23 -1.32
CA ILE A 185 8.15 4.90 -0.27
C ILE A 185 8.74 6.27 0.04
N LYS A 186 10.06 6.37 0.19
CA LYS A 186 10.75 7.64 0.44
C LYS A 186 10.52 8.64 -0.70
N LYS A 187 10.71 8.24 -1.96
CA LYS A 187 10.42 9.09 -3.13
C LYS A 187 8.97 9.57 -3.17
N ALA A 188 8.01 8.71 -2.81
CA ALA A 188 6.60 9.07 -2.74
C ALA A 188 6.35 10.17 -1.69
N LEU A 189 6.96 10.06 -0.51
CA LEU A 189 6.88 11.07 0.54
C LEU A 189 7.59 12.37 0.13
N GLU A 190 8.77 12.29 -0.48
CA GLU A 190 9.49 13.45 -1.04
C GLU A 190 8.67 14.18 -2.10
N ASN A 191 7.94 13.45 -2.95
CA ASN A 191 7.03 14.04 -3.93
C ASN A 191 5.91 14.84 -3.26
N GLN A 192 5.30 14.29 -2.20
CA GLN A 192 4.28 14.99 -1.42
C GLN A 192 4.85 16.21 -0.69
N ILE A 193 6.03 16.09 -0.06
CA ILE A 193 6.72 17.19 0.64
C ILE A 193 6.99 18.35 -0.33
N ALA A 194 7.44 18.04 -1.53
CA ALA A 194 7.68 19.02 -2.59
C ALA A 194 6.39 19.61 -3.20
N GLY A 195 5.22 19.13 -2.77
CA GLY A 195 3.93 19.63 -3.25
C GLY A 195 3.64 19.36 -4.73
N ARG A 196 4.35 18.40 -5.38
CA ARG A 196 4.21 18.11 -6.80
C ARG A 196 2.90 17.46 -7.16
N GLY A 197 2.41 16.52 -6.31
CA GLY A 197 1.15 15.85 -6.58
C GLY A 197 0.93 14.56 -5.85
N PHE A 198 0.05 13.75 -6.42
CA PHE A 198 -0.36 12.46 -5.90
C PHE A 198 0.80 11.45 -5.91
N SER A 199 0.91 10.69 -4.84
CA SER A 199 1.91 9.63 -4.75
C SER A 199 1.24 8.29 -4.43
N PHE A 200 1.63 7.24 -5.16
CA PHE A 200 1.08 5.91 -5.01
C PHE A 200 2.18 4.85 -5.03
N VAL A 201 2.26 4.05 -3.97
CA VAL A 201 3.18 2.92 -3.90
C VAL A 201 2.40 1.65 -3.57
N GLU A 202 2.39 0.70 -4.50
CA GLU A 202 1.94 -0.66 -4.22
C GLU A 202 3.10 -1.49 -3.70
N ALA A 203 2.89 -2.16 -2.57
CA ALA A 203 3.84 -3.09 -1.97
C ALA A 203 3.32 -4.53 -2.13
N LEU A 204 3.95 -5.31 -3.01
CA LEU A 204 3.70 -6.75 -3.07
C LEU A 204 4.16 -7.38 -1.76
N SER A 205 3.26 -8.11 -1.13
CA SER A 205 3.40 -8.58 0.25
C SER A 205 2.96 -10.03 0.39
N VAL A 206 3.28 -10.64 1.51
CA VAL A 206 2.99 -12.05 1.79
C VAL A 206 1.89 -12.20 2.84
N CYS A 207 1.05 -13.25 2.65
CA CYS A 207 0.01 -13.64 3.58
C CYS A 207 0.06 -15.16 3.87
N PRO A 208 1.07 -15.65 4.62
CA PRO A 208 1.28 -17.09 4.81
C PRO A 208 0.05 -17.80 5.40
N THR A 209 -0.65 -17.14 6.31
CA THR A 209 -1.83 -17.67 7.00
C THR A 209 -2.95 -18.03 6.03
N ASN A 210 -3.36 -17.10 5.16
CA ASN A 210 -4.47 -17.36 4.23
C ASN A 210 -4.04 -18.04 2.93
N TRP A 211 -2.77 -17.92 2.56
CA TRP A 211 -2.21 -18.74 1.46
C TRP A 211 -1.98 -20.18 1.90
N ARG A 212 -2.05 -20.46 3.22
CA ARG A 212 -1.83 -21.81 3.82
C ARG A 212 -0.49 -22.40 3.39
N THR A 213 0.55 -21.55 3.36
CA THR A 213 1.89 -21.90 2.90
C THR A 213 2.91 -21.83 4.03
N ASN A 214 3.92 -22.68 3.97
CA ASN A 214 5.11 -22.54 4.80
C ASN A 214 6.00 -21.38 4.31
N ALA A 215 7.05 -21.06 5.04
CA ALA A 215 7.89 -19.91 4.72
C ALA A 215 8.52 -20.00 3.31
N ARG A 216 9.02 -21.18 2.92
CA ARG A 216 9.64 -21.38 1.61
C ARG A 216 8.66 -21.14 0.47
N ASP A 217 7.49 -21.76 0.54
CA ASP A 217 6.47 -21.67 -0.51
C ASP A 217 5.86 -20.26 -0.56
N THR A 218 5.76 -19.58 0.60
CA THR A 218 5.33 -18.17 0.68
C THR A 218 6.25 -17.25 -0.13
N TRP A 219 7.55 -17.38 0.06
CA TRP A 219 8.52 -16.56 -0.68
C TRP A 219 8.58 -16.93 -2.16
N ALA A 220 8.53 -18.21 -2.49
CA ALA A 220 8.47 -18.68 -3.88
C ALA A 220 7.22 -18.14 -4.59
N PHE A 221 6.05 -18.12 -3.94
CA PHE A 221 4.84 -17.54 -4.52
C PHE A 221 4.99 -16.04 -4.80
N LEU A 222 5.58 -15.30 -3.86
CA LEU A 222 5.85 -13.87 -4.06
C LEU A 222 6.82 -13.64 -5.23
N GLU A 223 7.96 -14.33 -5.24
CA GLU A 223 9.03 -14.09 -6.21
C GLU A 223 8.75 -14.68 -7.59
N ASP A 224 8.18 -15.90 -7.66
CA ASP A 224 8.02 -16.62 -8.93
C ASP A 224 6.63 -16.38 -9.58
N LYS A 225 5.62 -15.96 -8.80
CA LYS A 225 4.26 -15.76 -9.31
C LYS A 225 3.84 -14.30 -9.28
N MET A 226 3.88 -13.67 -8.09
CA MET A 226 3.37 -12.30 -7.97
C MET A 226 4.22 -11.31 -8.75
N THR A 227 5.55 -11.36 -8.66
CA THR A 227 6.41 -10.41 -9.38
C THR A 227 6.41 -10.60 -10.90
N GLN A 228 6.11 -11.81 -11.37
CA GLN A 228 5.92 -12.07 -12.82
C GLN A 228 4.62 -11.45 -13.33
N TYR A 229 3.54 -11.55 -12.55
CA TYR A 229 2.26 -10.97 -12.92
C TYR A 229 2.19 -9.45 -12.71
N PHE A 230 2.81 -8.99 -11.63
CA PHE A 230 2.90 -7.59 -11.19
C PHE A 230 4.36 -7.12 -11.26
N PRO A 231 4.86 -6.64 -12.42
CA PRO A 231 6.24 -6.17 -12.55
C PRO A 231 6.55 -5.08 -11.53
N VAL A 232 7.73 -5.17 -10.89
CA VAL A 232 8.23 -4.19 -9.93
C VAL A 232 8.93 -3.05 -10.67
N GLY A 233 8.70 -1.81 -10.25
CA GLY A 233 9.33 -0.64 -10.86
C GLY A 233 8.61 0.67 -10.59
N GLU A 234 9.11 1.72 -11.21
CA GLU A 234 8.49 3.04 -11.24
C GLU A 234 7.66 3.17 -12.53
N PHE A 235 6.39 3.47 -12.41
CA PHE A 235 5.43 3.58 -13.51
C PHE A 235 5.22 5.03 -13.93
N LYS A 236 5.41 5.96 -12.99
CA LYS A 236 5.40 7.40 -13.24
C LYS A 236 6.33 8.11 -12.30
N VAL A 237 7.18 8.95 -12.84
CA VAL A 237 8.11 9.80 -12.09
C VAL A 237 7.79 11.25 -12.44
N PRO A 238 7.63 12.15 -11.44
CA PRO A 238 7.32 13.55 -11.70
C PRO A 238 8.38 14.18 -12.59
N GLN A 239 7.94 14.85 -13.66
CA GLN A 239 8.83 15.67 -14.45
C GLN A 239 9.11 16.95 -13.67
N VAL A 240 10.36 17.15 -13.25
CA VAL A 240 10.83 18.43 -12.70
C VAL A 240 10.99 19.36 -13.89
N LYS A 241 10.11 20.34 -14.02
CA LYS A 241 10.40 21.47 -14.93
C LYS A 241 11.58 22.23 -14.30
N GLU A 242 12.72 22.23 -14.97
CA GLU A 242 13.78 23.18 -14.65
C GLU A 242 13.20 24.56 -14.95
N GLU A 243 13.05 25.40 -13.91
CA GLU A 243 12.72 26.82 -14.03
C GLU A 243 13.95 27.63 -14.42
#